data_098aaaa1cec4031742c63993db15775d
#
_entry.id   098aaaa1cec4031742c63993db15775d
#
_cell.length_a   1.000
_cell.length_b   1.000
_cell.length_c   1.000
_cell.angle_alpha   90.00
_cell.angle_beta   90.00
_cell.angle_gamma   90.00
#
_symmetry.space_group_name_H-M   'P 1'
#
loop_
_entity.id
_entity.type
_entity.pdbx_description
1 polymer ?
#
loop_
_entity_poly.entity_id
_entity_poly.type
_entity_poly.pdbx_seq_one_letter_code
_entity_poly.pdbx_strand_id
1 'polypeptide(L)'
;DQTYVKNTNGVDCIRLKLDDPIESGEVTTHKAETAFGKVLQYCGASLVRDECDLRYAEEAENGTTTFMGAIIKRAGILDIINDPAGTEDPSTASYPILREEKRPADFDTDGDGMPDAWETANGLNPSNANDGKTYTIDSKGYYTNLEVYLNSLVEDIMKGGNADAENAIDEYYPQYSTPTGINGTNQSVALTKTTYTTLSGRN
;
A
#
# COMPACT_ATOMS: atom_id res chain seq x y z
N ASP A 1 -15.47 -23.31 23.83
CA ASP A 1 -16.36 -22.27 24.39
C ASP A 1 -17.30 -21.78 23.28
N GLN A 2 -18.59 -22.17 23.38
CA GLN A 2 -19.59 -21.67 22.45
C GLN A 2 -19.99 -20.26 22.87
N THR A 3 -19.51 -19.26 22.14
CA THR A 3 -19.90 -17.87 22.37
C THR A 3 -21.25 -17.61 21.69
N TYR A 4 -22.28 -17.35 22.47
CA TYR A 4 -23.59 -17.00 21.96
C TYR A 4 -23.65 -15.49 21.64
N VAL A 5 -24.21 -15.15 20.50
CA VAL A 5 -24.56 -13.79 20.11
C VAL A 5 -26.06 -13.66 20.22
N LYS A 6 -26.55 -12.63 20.90
CA LYS A 6 -27.99 -12.36 20.97
C LYS A 6 -28.46 -11.62 19.72
N ASN A 7 -29.55 -12.09 19.12
CA ASN A 7 -30.23 -11.34 18.07
C ASN A 7 -30.97 -10.10 18.65
N THR A 8 -31.60 -9.32 17.80
CA THR A 8 -32.35 -8.11 18.20
C THR A 8 -33.50 -8.39 19.17
N ASN A 9 -33.97 -9.63 19.26
CA ASN A 9 -35.03 -10.05 20.17
C ASN A 9 -34.49 -10.67 21.47
N GLY A 10 -33.18 -10.63 21.71
CA GLY A 10 -32.54 -11.16 22.90
C GLY A 10 -32.39 -12.69 22.93
N VAL A 11 -32.68 -13.37 21.81
CA VAL A 11 -32.54 -14.82 21.67
C VAL A 11 -31.09 -15.16 21.40
N ASP A 12 -30.57 -16.15 22.11
CA ASP A 12 -29.20 -16.64 21.92
C ASP A 12 -29.07 -17.34 20.56
N CYS A 13 -28.18 -16.84 19.72
CA CYS A 13 -27.85 -17.45 18.44
C CYS A 13 -26.50 -18.17 18.56
N ILE A 14 -26.46 -19.40 18.09
CA ILE A 14 -25.21 -20.18 18.04
C ILE A 14 -24.27 -19.51 17.01
N ARG A 15 -23.08 -19.14 17.44
CA ARG A 15 -22.03 -18.73 16.53
C ARG A 15 -21.46 -19.99 15.87
N LEU A 16 -21.74 -20.16 14.59
CA LEU A 16 -21.13 -21.24 13.83
C LEU A 16 -19.66 -20.90 13.60
N LYS A 17 -18.79 -21.69 14.20
CA LYS A 17 -17.39 -21.73 13.84
C LYS A 17 -17.22 -22.87 12.85
N LEU A 18 -16.72 -22.56 11.67
CA LEU A 18 -16.34 -23.59 10.70
C LEU A 18 -15.05 -24.26 11.19
N ASP A 19 -14.95 -25.57 10.99
CA ASP A 19 -13.73 -26.33 11.33
C ASP A 19 -12.61 -26.02 10.34
N ASP A 20 -12.98 -25.81 9.08
CA ASP A 20 -12.09 -25.42 7.99
C ASP A 20 -12.46 -24.06 7.42
N PRO A 21 -11.49 -23.29 6.90
CA PRO A 21 -11.76 -22.06 6.17
C PRO A 21 -12.65 -22.32 4.96
N ILE A 22 -13.48 -21.34 4.61
CA ILE A 22 -14.22 -21.37 3.32
C ILE A 22 -13.16 -21.27 2.20
N GLU A 23 -13.25 -22.17 1.23
CA GLU A 23 -12.39 -22.10 0.03
C GLU A 23 -12.60 -20.76 -0.69
N SER A 24 -11.57 -19.94 -0.70
CA SER A 24 -11.56 -18.60 -1.33
C SER A 24 -10.55 -18.49 -2.47
N GLY A 25 -9.97 -19.62 -2.92
CA GLY A 25 -8.82 -19.66 -3.80
C GLY A 25 -7.49 -19.59 -3.04
N GLU A 26 -6.41 -19.70 -3.78
CA GLU A 26 -5.06 -19.60 -3.20
C GLU A 26 -4.71 -18.15 -2.93
N VAL A 27 -4.26 -17.86 -1.72
CA VAL A 27 -3.78 -16.55 -1.31
C VAL A 27 -2.52 -16.70 -0.46
N THR A 28 -1.61 -15.73 -0.57
CA THR A 28 -0.44 -15.66 0.31
C THR A 28 -0.91 -15.38 1.74
N THR A 29 -0.53 -16.21 2.67
CA THR A 29 -0.97 -16.12 4.08
C THR A 29 0.21 -16.08 5.04
N HIS A 30 0.06 -15.32 6.11
CA HIS A 30 1.02 -15.23 7.21
C HIS A 30 0.35 -15.62 8.54
N LYS A 31 1.15 -15.98 9.54
CA LYS A 31 0.69 -16.01 10.92
C LYS A 31 0.20 -14.63 11.34
N ALA A 32 -0.79 -14.58 12.24
CA ALA A 32 -1.41 -13.32 12.67
C ALA A 32 -0.37 -12.31 13.21
N GLU A 33 0.60 -12.79 14.00
CA GLU A 33 1.67 -11.96 14.55
C GLU A 33 2.58 -11.39 13.46
N THR A 34 2.93 -12.21 12.47
CA THR A 34 3.73 -11.77 11.30
C THR A 34 2.93 -10.82 10.43
N ALA A 35 1.65 -11.12 10.17
CA ALA A 35 0.75 -10.30 9.37
C ALA A 35 0.61 -8.89 9.93
N PHE A 36 0.48 -8.73 11.25
CA PHE A 36 0.39 -7.42 11.87
C PHE A 36 1.61 -6.55 11.56
N GLY A 37 2.81 -7.07 11.77
CA GLY A 37 4.05 -6.36 11.45
C GLY A 37 4.19 -6.05 9.94
N LYS A 38 3.78 -6.99 9.07
CA LYS A 38 3.79 -6.79 7.61
C LYS A 38 2.80 -5.69 7.19
N VAL A 39 1.60 -5.68 7.74
CA VAL A 39 0.62 -4.63 7.46
C VAL A 39 1.16 -3.26 7.86
N LEU A 40 1.72 -3.10 9.05
CA LEU A 40 2.33 -1.84 9.49
C LEU A 40 3.46 -1.39 8.56
N GLN A 41 4.28 -2.34 8.10
CA GLN A 41 5.45 -2.04 7.26
C GLN A 41 5.07 -1.71 5.81
N TYR A 42 4.08 -2.40 5.22
CA TYR A 42 3.83 -2.40 3.79
C TYR A 42 2.47 -1.80 3.38
N CYS A 43 1.56 -1.47 4.31
CA CYS A 43 0.26 -0.88 3.98
C CYS A 43 0.37 0.57 3.50
N GLY A 44 -0.69 1.03 2.84
CA GLY A 44 -0.81 2.39 2.32
C GLY A 44 0.06 2.64 1.10
N ALA A 45 0.39 3.91 0.83
CA ALA A 45 1.29 4.31 -0.24
C ALA A 45 2.75 4.00 0.12
N SER A 46 3.09 2.71 0.22
CA SER A 46 4.31 2.21 0.86
C SER A 46 5.63 2.66 0.21
N LEU A 47 5.61 3.07 -1.06
CA LEU A 47 6.78 3.64 -1.73
C LEU A 47 7.13 5.02 -1.15
N VAL A 48 6.13 5.89 -0.98
CA VAL A 48 6.26 7.19 -0.33
C VAL A 48 4.98 7.46 0.45
N ARG A 49 5.02 7.29 1.77
CA ARG A 49 3.90 7.55 2.65
C ARG A 49 3.76 9.03 2.93
N ASP A 50 2.54 9.53 2.87
CA ASP A 50 2.21 10.85 3.40
C ASP A 50 2.00 10.81 4.92
N GLU A 51 1.70 11.96 5.50
CA GLU A 51 1.46 12.08 6.95
C GLU A 51 0.21 11.35 7.43
N CYS A 52 -0.79 11.11 6.56
CA CYS A 52 -1.95 10.31 6.90
C CYS A 52 -1.61 8.84 7.01
N ASP A 53 -0.89 8.29 6.04
CA ASP A 53 -0.43 6.90 6.05
C ASP A 53 0.47 6.62 7.25
N LEU A 54 1.40 7.54 7.55
CA LEU A 54 2.30 7.42 8.70
C LEU A 54 1.51 7.42 10.02
N ARG A 55 0.55 8.33 10.15
CA ARG A 55 -0.30 8.43 11.34
C ARG A 55 -1.14 7.18 11.55
N TYR A 56 -1.78 6.66 10.49
CA TYR A 56 -2.58 5.44 10.61
C TYR A 56 -1.75 4.23 11.01
N ALA A 57 -0.54 4.10 10.48
CA ALA A 57 0.37 3.03 10.88
C ALA A 57 0.76 3.17 12.36
N GLU A 58 1.11 4.38 12.81
CA GLU A 58 1.47 4.65 14.21
C GLU A 58 0.28 4.43 15.17
N GLU A 59 -0.91 4.91 14.82
CA GLU A 59 -2.12 4.71 15.62
C GLU A 59 -2.48 3.22 15.75
N ALA A 60 -2.34 2.46 14.66
CA ALA A 60 -2.58 1.01 14.67
C ALA A 60 -1.55 0.27 15.52
N GLU A 61 -0.26 0.65 15.42
CA GLU A 61 0.82 0.04 16.20
C GLU A 61 0.65 0.26 17.71
N ASN A 62 0.30 1.48 18.11
CA ASN A 62 0.24 1.89 19.50
C ASN A 62 -1.14 1.71 20.14
N GLY A 63 -2.17 1.38 19.36
CA GLY A 63 -3.56 1.33 19.83
C GLY A 63 -4.07 2.70 20.31
N THR A 64 -3.63 3.77 19.64
CA THR A 64 -3.96 5.17 19.98
C THR A 64 -4.80 5.80 18.88
N THR A 65 -5.28 7.01 19.14
CA THR A 65 -5.95 7.85 18.14
C THR A 65 -5.53 9.29 18.32
N THR A 66 -5.26 9.99 17.22
CA THR A 66 -4.86 11.39 17.24
C THR A 66 -6.07 12.32 17.21
N PHE A 67 -7.07 11.97 16.42
CA PHE A 67 -8.20 12.84 16.14
C PHE A 67 -9.52 12.26 16.64
N MET A 68 -10.50 13.14 16.78
CA MET A 68 -11.87 12.84 17.21
C MET A 68 -12.85 13.46 16.21
N GLY A 69 -13.87 12.71 15.84
CA GLY A 69 -14.93 13.21 14.97
C GLY A 69 -15.66 14.40 15.59
N ALA A 70 -15.87 15.46 14.80
CA ALA A 70 -16.50 16.69 15.26
C ALA A 70 -18.00 16.49 15.60
N ILE A 71 -18.68 15.57 14.92
CA ILE A 71 -20.10 15.32 15.05
C ILE A 71 -20.35 14.20 16.06
N ILE A 72 -19.82 13.00 15.81
CA ILE A 72 -20.07 11.81 16.64
C ILE A 72 -19.30 11.85 17.96
N LYS A 73 -18.25 12.66 18.06
CA LYS A 73 -17.39 12.77 19.24
C LYS A 73 -16.75 11.44 19.67
N ARG A 74 -16.36 10.62 18.70
CA ARG A 74 -15.66 9.35 18.93
C ARG A 74 -14.20 9.45 18.51
N ALA A 75 -13.32 9.00 19.38
CA ALA A 75 -11.90 8.92 19.10
C ALA A 75 -11.62 7.96 17.91
N GLY A 76 -10.80 8.38 16.97
CA GLY A 76 -10.40 7.61 15.80
C GLY A 76 -11.43 7.52 14.68
N ILE A 77 -12.63 8.08 14.84
CA ILE A 77 -13.66 8.15 13.79
C ILE A 77 -13.76 9.59 13.34
N LEU A 78 -13.37 9.85 12.09
CA LEU A 78 -13.47 11.15 11.45
C LEU A 78 -14.80 11.24 10.71
N ASP A 79 -15.60 12.28 11.01
CA ASP A 79 -16.93 12.48 10.41
C ASP A 79 -16.87 13.38 9.19
N ILE A 80 -15.94 14.33 9.18
CA ILE A 80 -15.78 15.33 8.14
C ILE A 80 -14.29 15.55 7.86
N ILE A 81 -13.99 16.04 6.66
CA ILE A 81 -12.62 16.29 6.19
C ILE A 81 -11.85 17.28 7.09
N ASN A 82 -12.56 18.12 7.84
CA ASN A 82 -11.96 19.14 8.68
C ASN A 82 -11.55 18.64 10.07
N ASP A 83 -11.96 17.43 10.46
CA ASP A 83 -11.64 16.90 11.78
C ASP A 83 -10.13 16.91 12.07
N PRO A 84 -9.23 16.52 11.13
CA PRO A 84 -7.80 16.62 11.35
C PRO A 84 -7.29 18.06 11.48
N ALA A 85 -7.95 19.03 10.86
CA ALA A 85 -7.58 20.44 10.92
C ALA A 85 -8.14 21.16 12.16
N GLY A 86 -9.02 20.50 12.93
CA GLY A 86 -9.68 21.09 14.08
C GLY A 86 -10.63 22.25 13.74
N THR A 87 -11.13 22.30 12.50
CA THR A 87 -12.04 23.35 11.99
C THR A 87 -13.23 22.71 11.29
N GLU A 88 -14.39 23.36 11.40
CA GLU A 88 -15.61 22.97 10.67
C GLU A 88 -15.72 23.65 9.30
N ASP A 89 -14.80 24.55 8.94
CA ASP A 89 -14.80 25.24 7.65
C ASP A 89 -14.04 24.42 6.58
N PRO A 90 -14.72 23.87 5.56
CA PRO A 90 -14.08 23.10 4.49
C PRO A 90 -13.02 23.88 3.71
N SER A 91 -13.11 25.23 3.68
CA SER A 91 -12.14 26.07 2.98
C SER A 91 -10.77 26.12 3.67
N THR A 92 -10.72 25.75 4.95
CA THR A 92 -9.50 25.69 5.75
C THR A 92 -9.00 24.27 5.99
N ALA A 93 -9.72 23.26 5.49
CA ALA A 93 -9.25 21.89 5.54
C ALA A 93 -7.99 21.73 4.68
N SER A 94 -6.96 21.14 5.25
CA SER A 94 -5.74 20.83 4.52
C SER A 94 -5.66 19.33 4.24
N TYR A 95 -5.44 19.02 2.98
CA TYR A 95 -5.03 17.67 2.57
C TYR A 95 -3.54 17.49 2.83
N PRO A 96 -3.08 16.27 3.02
CA PRO A 96 -1.65 16.00 3.08
C PRO A 96 -0.96 16.56 1.83
N ILE A 97 0.13 17.29 2.05
CA ILE A 97 0.91 17.82 0.94
C ILE A 97 1.92 16.76 0.55
N LEU A 98 1.76 16.23 -0.66
CA LEU A 98 2.76 15.35 -1.25
C LEU A 98 4.01 16.17 -1.56
N ARG A 99 5.16 15.55 -1.35
CA ARG A 99 6.44 16.16 -1.71
C ARG A 99 6.48 16.41 -3.21
N GLU A 100 6.59 17.66 -3.61
CA GLU A 100 6.79 18.02 -5.00
C GLU A 100 8.26 17.86 -5.37
N GLU A 101 8.55 16.94 -6.29
CA GLU A 101 9.83 16.87 -6.97
C GLU A 101 9.65 17.32 -8.42
N LYS A 102 10.32 18.41 -8.76
CA LYS A 102 10.35 18.86 -10.16
C LYS A 102 11.24 17.92 -10.95
N ARG A 103 10.64 17.17 -11.84
CA ARG A 103 11.38 16.36 -12.81
C ARG A 103 11.94 17.24 -13.93
N PRO A 104 13.11 16.88 -14.51
CA PRO A 104 13.57 17.51 -15.75
C PRO A 104 12.53 17.41 -16.86
N ALA A 105 12.55 18.34 -17.81
CA ALA A 105 11.57 18.36 -18.91
C ALA A 105 11.68 17.14 -19.85
N ASP A 106 12.83 16.51 -19.87
CA ASP A 106 13.15 15.29 -20.63
C ASP A 106 13.03 14.01 -19.78
N PHE A 107 12.32 14.08 -18.68
CA PHE A 107 12.09 12.91 -17.85
C PHE A 107 11.01 11.99 -18.42
N ASP A 108 9.96 12.56 -18.97
CA ASP A 108 8.80 11.93 -19.61
C ASP A 108 8.34 12.88 -20.72
N THR A 109 8.86 12.66 -21.93
CA THR A 109 8.74 13.62 -23.05
C THR A 109 7.34 13.68 -23.63
N ASP A 110 6.63 12.55 -23.67
CA ASP A 110 5.28 12.48 -24.24
C ASP A 110 4.16 12.54 -23.22
N GLY A 111 4.52 12.50 -21.92
CA GLY A 111 3.60 12.71 -20.81
C GLY A 111 2.66 11.51 -20.55
N ASP A 112 3.10 10.29 -20.85
CA ASP A 112 2.28 9.08 -20.65
C ASP A 112 2.45 8.45 -19.26
N GLY A 113 3.41 8.93 -18.46
CA GLY A 113 3.68 8.50 -17.10
C GLY A 113 4.85 7.53 -16.98
N MET A 114 5.52 7.20 -18.08
CA MET A 114 6.74 6.40 -18.07
C MET A 114 7.97 7.28 -18.35
N PRO A 115 9.10 7.11 -17.64
CA PRO A 115 10.29 7.88 -17.93
C PRO A 115 10.93 7.46 -19.24
N ASP A 116 11.41 8.45 -20.05
CA ASP A 116 12.11 8.24 -21.33
C ASP A 116 13.20 7.17 -21.24
N ALA A 117 13.95 7.16 -20.14
CA ALA A 117 15.02 6.19 -19.95
C ALA A 117 14.50 4.77 -19.73
N TRP A 118 13.36 4.62 -19.04
CA TRP A 118 12.75 3.32 -18.82
C TRP A 118 12.13 2.79 -20.11
N GLU A 119 11.46 3.65 -20.87
CA GLU A 119 10.91 3.30 -22.18
C GLU A 119 12.00 2.84 -23.14
N THR A 120 13.08 3.60 -23.24
CA THR A 120 14.24 3.24 -24.09
C THR A 120 14.83 1.90 -23.70
N ALA A 121 14.99 1.63 -22.40
CA ALA A 121 15.53 0.35 -21.91
C ALA A 121 14.62 -0.84 -22.23
N ASN A 122 13.31 -0.60 -22.40
CA ASN A 122 12.30 -1.62 -22.69
C ASN A 122 11.84 -1.62 -24.16
N GLY A 123 12.52 -0.87 -25.03
CA GLY A 123 12.24 -0.85 -26.46
C GLY A 123 10.98 -0.11 -26.86
N LEU A 124 10.50 0.79 -26.00
CA LEU A 124 9.40 1.70 -26.25
C LEU A 124 9.91 3.02 -26.84
N ASN A 125 9.00 3.87 -27.24
CA ASN A 125 9.32 5.15 -27.87
C ASN A 125 8.92 6.34 -26.98
N PRO A 126 9.88 7.06 -26.37
CA PRO A 126 9.66 8.20 -25.49
C PRO A 126 8.88 9.39 -26.10
N SER A 127 8.48 9.30 -27.35
CA SER A 127 7.68 10.32 -28.03
C SER A 127 6.33 9.81 -28.51
N ASN A 128 5.86 8.69 -27.96
CA ASN A 128 4.61 8.05 -28.37
C ASN A 128 3.74 7.62 -27.18
N ALA A 129 3.03 8.53 -26.59
CA ALA A 129 2.14 8.29 -25.45
C ALA A 129 1.08 7.17 -25.61
N ASN A 130 1.02 6.50 -26.76
CA ASN A 130 0.09 5.40 -26.96
C ASN A 130 0.72 4.03 -26.67
N ASP A 131 2.02 3.92 -26.63
CA ASP A 131 2.66 2.63 -26.37
C ASP A 131 2.58 2.21 -24.89
N GLY A 132 2.42 3.13 -23.96
CA GLY A 132 2.05 2.84 -22.59
C GLY A 132 0.77 2.01 -22.42
N LYS A 133 -0.14 2.11 -23.41
CA LYS A 133 -1.41 1.37 -23.44
C LYS A 133 -1.32 0.01 -24.12
N THR A 134 -0.17 -0.33 -24.68
CA THR A 134 0.07 -1.63 -25.34
C THR A 134 0.60 -2.67 -24.36
N TYR A 135 0.69 -3.92 -24.78
CA TYR A 135 1.06 -5.08 -23.95
C TYR A 135 2.37 -5.71 -24.41
N THR A 136 3.29 -4.91 -24.97
CA THR A 136 4.46 -5.45 -25.67
C THR A 136 5.55 -5.98 -24.74
N ILE A 137 5.59 -5.53 -23.49
CA ILE A 137 6.57 -5.98 -22.48
C ILE A 137 6.07 -7.24 -21.80
N ASP A 138 4.81 -7.29 -21.41
CA ASP A 138 4.24 -8.46 -20.76
C ASP A 138 3.94 -9.57 -21.78
N SER A 139 4.72 -10.65 -21.76
CA SER A 139 4.55 -11.80 -22.66
C SER A 139 3.22 -12.53 -22.51
N LYS A 140 2.53 -12.37 -21.37
CA LYS A 140 1.20 -12.96 -21.14
C LYS A 140 0.07 -12.00 -21.54
N GLY A 141 0.39 -10.71 -21.76
CA GLY A 141 -0.58 -9.68 -22.11
C GLY A 141 -1.60 -9.37 -21.01
N TYR A 142 -1.24 -9.56 -19.75
CA TYR A 142 -2.09 -9.23 -18.60
C TYR A 142 -2.01 -7.77 -18.21
N TYR A 143 -0.82 -7.16 -18.39
CA TYR A 143 -0.50 -5.81 -17.99
C TYR A 143 -0.07 -4.97 -19.19
N THR A 144 -0.59 -3.75 -19.27
CA THR A 144 -0.09 -2.74 -20.21
C THR A 144 1.35 -2.34 -19.85
N ASN A 145 2.06 -1.74 -20.77
CA ASN A 145 3.44 -1.28 -20.52
C ASN A 145 3.51 -0.29 -19.35
N LEU A 146 2.54 0.61 -19.23
CA LEU A 146 2.43 1.53 -18.10
C LEU A 146 2.21 0.77 -16.78
N GLU A 147 1.35 -0.26 -16.76
CA GLU A 147 1.13 -1.08 -15.56
C GLU A 147 2.39 -1.86 -15.19
N VAL A 148 3.14 -2.37 -16.16
CA VAL A 148 4.44 -3.02 -15.90
C VAL A 148 5.40 -2.04 -15.25
N TYR A 149 5.48 -0.79 -15.76
CA TYR A 149 6.31 0.25 -15.17
C TYR A 149 5.87 0.57 -13.73
N LEU A 150 4.58 0.83 -13.50
CA LEU A 150 4.07 1.16 -12.17
C LEU A 150 4.30 0.02 -11.17
N ASN A 151 4.07 -1.22 -11.58
CA ASN A 151 4.35 -2.40 -10.75
C ASN A 151 5.84 -2.54 -10.44
N SER A 152 6.72 -2.21 -11.38
CA SER A 152 8.17 -2.28 -11.17
C SER A 152 8.67 -1.37 -10.04
N LEU A 153 7.97 -0.26 -9.79
CA LEU A 153 8.32 0.68 -8.71
C LEU A 153 8.12 0.09 -7.31
N VAL A 154 7.20 -0.85 -7.18
CA VAL A 154 6.80 -1.44 -5.89
C VAL A 154 7.08 -2.94 -5.80
N GLU A 155 7.69 -3.55 -6.81
CA GLU A 155 7.92 -4.99 -6.88
C GLU A 155 8.72 -5.52 -5.69
N ASP A 156 9.81 -4.84 -5.32
CA ASP A 156 10.62 -5.23 -4.16
C ASP A 156 9.86 -5.09 -2.83
N ILE A 157 8.97 -4.10 -2.75
CA ILE A 157 8.08 -3.91 -1.59
C ILE A 157 7.08 -5.05 -1.51
N MET A 158 6.46 -5.43 -2.63
CA MET A 158 5.52 -6.55 -2.70
C MET A 158 6.19 -7.88 -2.34
N LYS A 159 7.36 -8.15 -2.91
CA LYS A 159 8.15 -9.34 -2.57
C LYS A 159 8.55 -9.37 -1.10
N GLY A 160 8.94 -8.22 -0.53
CA GLY A 160 9.24 -8.07 0.90
C GLY A 160 8.01 -8.29 1.78
N GLY A 161 6.84 -7.80 1.36
CA GLY A 161 5.56 -8.03 2.03
C GLY A 161 5.21 -9.52 2.09
N ASN A 162 5.47 -10.27 1.01
CA ASN A 162 5.17 -11.69 0.90
C ASN A 162 6.26 -12.61 1.47
N ALA A 163 7.42 -12.08 1.82
CA ALA A 163 8.48 -12.86 2.46
C ALA A 163 8.01 -13.45 3.80
N ASP A 164 8.50 -14.64 4.14
CA ASP A 164 8.16 -15.36 5.38
C ASP A 164 6.67 -15.78 5.47
N ALA A 165 5.95 -15.86 4.37
CA ALA A 165 4.59 -16.38 4.34
C ALA A 165 4.58 -17.88 4.70
N GLU A 166 3.53 -18.33 5.43
CA GLU A 166 3.30 -19.75 5.68
C GLU A 166 2.85 -20.49 4.42
N ASN A 167 2.09 -19.80 3.59
CA ASN A 167 1.65 -20.24 2.29
C ASN A 167 1.80 -19.06 1.33
N ALA A 168 2.64 -19.20 0.31
CA ALA A 168 2.86 -18.20 -0.72
C ALA A 168 2.37 -18.75 -2.07
N ILE A 169 1.59 -17.95 -2.76
CA ILE A 169 1.26 -18.23 -4.16
C ILE A 169 2.43 -17.80 -5.06
N ASP A 170 2.54 -18.44 -6.20
CA ASP A 170 3.51 -18.08 -7.23
C ASP A 170 2.99 -16.87 -8.01
N GLU A 171 3.41 -15.68 -7.61
CA GLU A 171 2.98 -14.43 -8.24
C GLU A 171 3.72 -14.19 -9.55
N TYR A 172 2.98 -13.74 -10.55
CA TYR A 172 3.53 -13.42 -11.84
C TYR A 172 4.04 -11.97 -11.90
N TYR A 173 5.32 -11.81 -12.18
CA TYR A 173 5.95 -10.52 -12.45
C TYR A 173 6.44 -10.49 -13.90
N PRO A 174 5.93 -9.56 -14.75
CA PRO A 174 6.47 -9.36 -16.09
C PRO A 174 7.96 -9.03 -16.06
N GLN A 175 8.71 -9.55 -17.05
CA GLN A 175 10.12 -9.22 -17.15
C GLN A 175 10.31 -7.89 -17.86
N TYR A 176 11.10 -7.02 -17.27
CA TYR A 176 11.44 -5.70 -17.80
C TYR A 176 12.92 -5.41 -17.59
N SER A 177 13.44 -4.40 -18.32
CA SER A 177 14.81 -3.92 -18.18
C SER A 177 14.85 -2.66 -17.33
N THR A 178 15.76 -2.62 -16.36
CA THR A 178 16.04 -1.40 -15.61
C THR A 178 17.11 -0.58 -16.31
N PRO A 179 16.94 0.73 -16.49
CA PRO A 179 17.95 1.59 -17.10
C PRO A 179 19.27 1.53 -16.33
N THR A 180 20.39 1.30 -17.03
CA THR A 180 21.71 1.40 -16.43
C THR A 180 22.16 2.86 -16.43
N GLY A 181 22.38 3.44 -15.26
CA GLY A 181 22.97 4.78 -15.13
C GLY A 181 22.05 5.90 -14.68
N ILE A 182 20.80 5.65 -14.34
CA ILE A 182 20.00 6.61 -13.59
C ILE A 182 20.42 6.51 -12.12
N ASN A 183 21.57 7.11 -11.81
CA ASN A 183 21.92 7.46 -10.44
C ASN A 183 20.97 8.58 -10.01
N GLY A 184 19.89 8.23 -9.38
CA GLY A 184 19.14 9.24 -8.69
C GLY A 184 17.64 9.12 -8.72
N THR A 185 17.06 7.94 -8.53
CA THR A 185 15.75 7.89 -7.87
C THR A 185 15.33 6.47 -7.47
N ASN A 186 16.17 5.48 -7.67
CA ASN A 186 16.22 4.41 -6.69
C ASN A 186 17.05 4.91 -5.50
N GLN A 187 16.67 6.04 -4.91
CA GLN A 187 16.69 6.01 -3.47
C GLN A 187 15.67 4.91 -3.15
N SER A 188 16.16 3.67 -3.00
CA SER A 188 15.74 2.96 -1.82
C SER A 188 15.67 4.05 -0.75
N VAL A 189 14.48 4.60 -0.52
CA VAL A 189 14.18 5.18 0.76
C VAL A 189 14.60 4.03 1.64
N ALA A 190 15.82 4.15 2.19
CA ALA A 190 16.23 3.28 3.25
C ALA A 190 15.08 3.45 4.19
N LEU A 191 14.20 2.48 4.20
CA LEU A 191 13.19 2.36 5.21
C LEU A 191 14.00 2.53 6.45
N THR A 192 13.91 3.72 7.06
CA THR A 192 14.64 4.01 8.28
C THR A 192 14.19 2.86 9.12
N LYS A 193 15.11 1.92 9.36
CA LYS A 193 14.84 0.70 10.07
C LYS A 193 14.48 1.17 11.45
N THR A 194 13.21 1.51 11.61
CA THR A 194 12.61 1.67 12.91
C THR A 194 12.72 0.26 13.47
N THR A 195 13.71 0.08 14.29
CA THR A 195 14.00 -1.17 14.98
C THR A 195 12.80 -1.37 15.88
N TYR A 196 11.82 -2.12 15.40
CA TYR A 196 10.72 -2.58 16.24
C TYR A 196 11.34 -3.53 17.25
N THR A 197 11.66 -3.00 18.43
CA THR A 197 11.99 -3.82 19.58
C THR A 197 10.71 -4.56 19.95
N THR A 198 10.70 -5.84 19.71
CA THR A 198 9.67 -6.75 20.20
C THR A 198 9.40 -6.44 21.66
N LEU A 199 8.17 -6.05 21.98
CA LEU A 199 7.65 -5.99 23.33
C LEU A 199 7.53 -7.44 23.89
N SER A 200 8.66 -8.05 24.21
CA SER A 200 8.74 -9.19 25.11
C SER A 200 8.86 -8.65 26.53
N GLY A 201 7.74 -8.41 27.16
CA GLY A 201 7.75 -7.94 28.55
C GLY A 201 6.36 -7.69 29.10
N ARG A 202 5.56 -8.72 29.27
CA ARG A 202 4.54 -8.77 30.32
C ARG A 202 4.64 -10.12 31.01
N ASN A 203 5.23 -10.10 32.23
CA ASN A 203 4.96 -11.07 33.25
C ASN A 203 3.50 -11.00 33.68
#